data_93b43a86c7490b4062b1c7d07361a1a9
#
_entry.id   93b43a86c7490b4062b1c7d07361a1a9
#
_cell.length_a   1.000
_cell.length_b   1.000
_cell.length_c   1.000
_cell.angle_alpha   90.00
_cell.angle_beta   90.00
_cell.angle_gamma   90.00
#
_symmetry.space_group_name_H-M   'P 1'
#
loop_
_entity.id
_entity.type
_entity.pdbx_description
1 polymer ?
#
loop_
_entity_poly.entity_id
_entity_poly.type
_entity_poly.pdbx_seq_one_letter_code
_entity_poly.pdbx_strand_id
1 'polypeptide(L)'
;MRKFSFIKICFGLMFLWIIPMSNALAFFQPTTVKKNYLQSEVVVDFTIMGSAIATQEQCVKYLQKRNPLPLLTTTPKQLVEYYYLEAGLEGIRPDLAFAQALHETGNFRYGGDVIPLQNNYCGLGTTGNGVKGAWFPSAQIGVRAQIQHLLAYTTTRAPALEIVDPRYNLVKSTDKFGQSFTWTDLNGKWAVPGKTYGQMILKIHEKILMGE
;
A
#
# COMPACT_ATOMS: atom_id res chain seq x y z
N MET A 1 -20.93 -74.42 -26.53
CA MET A 1 -21.86 -74.51 -27.68
C MET A 1 -21.75 -73.26 -28.49
N ARG A 2 -21.40 -73.44 -29.75
CA ARG A 2 -21.21 -72.40 -30.77
C ARG A 2 -22.54 -71.78 -31.16
N LYS A 3 -22.59 -70.45 -31.42
CA LYS A 3 -23.43 -69.94 -32.51
C LYS A 3 -22.74 -68.72 -33.15
N PHE A 4 -22.46 -68.92 -34.42
CA PHE A 4 -22.09 -67.94 -35.43
C PHE A 4 -23.31 -67.10 -35.83
N SER A 5 -23.13 -65.80 -36.14
CA SER A 5 -24.08 -65.15 -37.06
C SER A 5 -23.41 -63.94 -37.77
N PHE A 6 -23.26 -64.15 -39.00
CA PHE A 6 -23.36 -63.38 -40.24
C PHE A 6 -23.11 -61.88 -40.30
N ILE A 7 -22.09 -61.59 -41.08
CA ILE A 7 -21.73 -60.37 -41.75
C ILE A 7 -22.79 -60.02 -42.83
N LYS A 8 -23.29 -58.77 -42.81
CA LYS A 8 -23.95 -58.18 -43.97
C LYS A 8 -23.10 -57.02 -44.47
N ILE A 9 -22.55 -57.22 -45.69
CA ILE A 9 -21.88 -56.24 -46.51
C ILE A 9 -22.94 -55.47 -47.28
N CYS A 10 -23.02 -54.15 -47.09
CA CYS A 10 -23.78 -53.25 -47.97
C CYS A 10 -22.80 -52.40 -48.77
N PHE A 11 -22.79 -52.65 -50.07
CA PHE A 11 -22.20 -51.79 -51.12
C PHE A 11 -23.04 -50.50 -51.21
N GLY A 12 -22.42 -49.36 -51.01
CA GLY A 12 -23.05 -48.03 -51.20
C GLY A 12 -22.20 -47.20 -52.17
N LEU A 13 -22.79 -46.81 -53.23
CA LEU A 13 -22.27 -46.12 -54.41
C LEU A 13 -21.56 -44.78 -54.02
N MET A 14 -20.39 -44.63 -54.58
CA MET A 14 -19.56 -43.44 -54.50
C MET A 14 -20.05 -42.42 -55.55
N PHE A 15 -20.71 -41.36 -55.10
CA PHE A 15 -20.99 -40.19 -55.95
C PHE A 15 -19.83 -39.19 -55.82
N LEU A 16 -19.03 -39.06 -56.88
CA LEU A 16 -18.03 -38.01 -57.04
C LEU A 16 -18.79 -36.67 -57.28
N TRP A 17 -18.71 -35.78 -56.31
CA TRP A 17 -19.06 -34.39 -56.56
C TRP A 17 -17.81 -33.63 -56.90
N ILE A 18 -17.71 -33.15 -58.15
CA ILE A 18 -16.69 -32.21 -58.61
C ILE A 18 -17.13 -30.84 -58.15
N ILE A 19 -16.38 -30.23 -57.15
CA ILE A 19 -16.56 -28.86 -56.76
C ILE A 19 -15.62 -27.99 -57.58
N PRO A 20 -16.09 -26.95 -58.27
CA PRO A 20 -15.22 -26.05 -59.01
C PRO A 20 -14.36 -25.22 -58.07
N MET A 21 -13.05 -25.24 -58.26
CA MET A 21 -12.10 -24.33 -57.62
C MET A 21 -12.37 -22.90 -58.12
N SER A 22 -13.12 -22.09 -57.39
CA SER A 22 -13.09 -20.66 -57.58
C SER A 22 -11.94 -20.06 -56.74
N ASN A 23 -10.99 -19.48 -57.43
CA ASN A 23 -9.91 -18.68 -56.85
C ASN A 23 -10.48 -17.46 -56.11
N ALA A 24 -10.69 -17.59 -54.81
CA ALA A 24 -10.89 -16.45 -53.93
C ALA A 24 -9.53 -16.06 -53.32
N LEU A 25 -8.86 -15.13 -53.97
CA LEU A 25 -7.79 -14.35 -53.35
C LEU A 25 -8.41 -13.54 -52.18
N ALA A 26 -8.42 -14.13 -50.99
CA ALA A 26 -8.75 -13.41 -49.79
C ALA A 26 -7.63 -12.39 -49.53
N PHE A 27 -7.91 -11.11 -49.80
CA PHE A 27 -7.09 -9.99 -49.36
C PHE A 27 -7.03 -10.06 -47.81
N PHE A 28 -5.86 -10.42 -47.30
CA PHE A 28 -5.55 -10.25 -45.87
C PHE A 28 -5.51 -8.75 -45.61
N GLN A 29 -6.59 -8.21 -45.09
CA GLN A 29 -6.60 -6.89 -44.48
C GLN A 29 -5.90 -7.04 -43.12
N PRO A 30 -4.82 -6.29 -42.86
CA PRO A 30 -4.24 -6.29 -41.51
C PRO A 30 -5.27 -5.65 -40.54
N THR A 31 -5.88 -6.50 -39.72
CA THR A 31 -6.65 -6.02 -38.58
C THR A 31 -5.73 -5.23 -37.66
N THR A 32 -5.80 -3.92 -37.70
CA THR A 32 -5.19 -3.05 -36.68
C THR A 32 -5.81 -3.44 -35.34
N VAL A 33 -5.10 -4.26 -34.60
CA VAL A 33 -5.39 -4.48 -33.18
C VAL A 33 -5.18 -3.14 -32.49
N LYS A 34 -6.25 -2.39 -32.25
CA LYS A 34 -6.22 -1.29 -31.31
C LYS A 34 -5.79 -1.88 -29.98
N LYS A 35 -4.54 -1.66 -29.61
CA LYS A 35 -4.01 -1.95 -28.30
C LYS A 35 -4.77 -1.02 -27.33
N ASN A 36 -5.88 -1.50 -26.81
CA ASN A 36 -6.55 -0.86 -25.67
C ASN A 36 -5.53 -0.97 -24.53
N TYR A 37 -4.80 0.13 -24.29
CA TYR A 37 -4.17 0.34 -23.00
C TYR A 37 -5.33 0.47 -22.01
N LEU A 38 -5.65 -0.64 -21.35
CA LEU A 38 -6.39 -0.57 -20.11
C LEU A 38 -5.52 0.28 -19.20
N GLN A 39 -5.93 1.53 -19.03
CA GLN A 39 -5.49 2.36 -17.93
C GLN A 39 -5.90 1.56 -16.70
N SER A 40 -4.93 0.89 -16.06
CA SER A 40 -5.19 0.20 -14.82
C SER A 40 -5.67 1.29 -13.85
N GLU A 41 -6.95 1.25 -13.54
CA GLU A 41 -7.48 2.07 -12.45
C GLU A 41 -6.63 1.71 -11.22
N VAL A 42 -5.93 2.70 -10.69
CA VAL A 42 -5.19 2.55 -9.44
C VAL A 42 -6.26 2.29 -8.38
N VAL A 43 -6.39 1.03 -7.97
CA VAL A 43 -7.29 0.67 -6.88
C VAL A 43 -6.74 1.35 -5.63
N VAL A 44 -7.37 2.44 -5.24
CA VAL A 44 -7.02 3.15 -4.01
C VAL A 44 -7.65 2.38 -2.86
N ASP A 45 -6.86 1.52 -2.25
CA ASP A 45 -7.24 0.86 -1.00
C ASP A 45 -7.00 1.83 0.17
N PHE A 46 -8.09 2.23 0.82
CA PHE A 46 -8.09 3.18 1.94
C PHE A 46 -7.84 2.54 3.30
N THR A 47 -7.66 1.21 3.38
CA THR A 47 -7.49 0.50 4.65
C THR A 47 -6.16 0.80 5.33
N ILE A 48 -6.14 0.79 6.66
CA ILE A 48 -4.92 0.92 7.46
C ILE A 48 -4.18 -0.43 7.50
N MET A 49 -4.93 -1.52 7.67
CA MET A 49 -4.41 -2.89 7.62
C MET A 49 -4.27 -3.36 6.17
N GLY A 50 -3.26 -4.19 5.91
CA GLY A 50 -3.07 -4.80 4.59
C GLY A 50 -1.61 -4.85 4.14
N SER A 51 -1.40 -5.25 2.88
CA SER A 51 -0.09 -5.29 2.24
C SER A 51 0.21 -3.97 1.53
N ALA A 52 1.49 -3.66 1.36
CA ALA A 52 1.91 -2.51 0.56
C ALA A 52 1.47 -2.65 -0.90
N ILE A 53 1.08 -1.54 -1.52
CA ILE A 53 0.90 -1.41 -2.98
C ILE A 53 2.13 -0.76 -3.58
N ALA A 54 2.68 0.29 -2.95
CA ALA A 54 3.94 0.88 -3.38
C ALA A 54 5.13 -0.02 -2.98
N THR A 55 6.18 0.00 -3.78
CA THR A 55 7.45 -0.66 -3.45
C THR A 55 8.31 0.24 -2.56
N GLN A 56 9.28 -0.36 -1.85
CA GLN A 56 10.27 0.40 -1.08
C GLN A 56 11.03 1.40 -1.98
N GLU A 57 11.36 0.99 -3.19
CA GLU A 57 12.07 1.84 -4.16
C GLU A 57 11.23 3.07 -4.54
N GLN A 58 9.93 2.90 -4.79
CA GLN A 58 9.02 4.03 -5.07
C GLN A 58 8.98 5.01 -3.89
N CYS A 59 8.90 4.51 -2.65
CA CYS A 59 8.91 5.34 -1.45
C CYS A 59 10.22 6.14 -1.31
N VAL A 60 11.37 5.48 -1.49
CA VAL A 60 12.70 6.14 -1.45
C VAL A 60 12.82 7.19 -2.54
N LYS A 61 12.47 6.84 -3.79
CA LYS A 61 12.55 7.76 -4.93
C LYS A 61 11.67 8.98 -4.73
N TYR A 62 10.45 8.79 -4.24
CA TYR A 62 9.55 9.90 -3.92
C TYR A 62 10.16 10.84 -2.88
N LEU A 63 10.65 10.30 -1.76
CA LEU A 63 11.30 11.12 -0.73
C LEU A 63 12.48 11.92 -1.30
N GLN A 64 13.39 11.27 -2.03
CA GLN A 64 14.56 11.92 -2.60
C GLN A 64 14.21 13.00 -3.62
N LYS A 65 13.14 12.79 -4.40
CA LYS A 65 12.61 13.79 -5.33
C LYS A 65 12.01 14.99 -4.58
N ARG A 66 11.29 14.76 -3.48
CA ARG A 66 10.63 15.81 -2.69
C ARG A 66 11.59 16.55 -1.76
N ASN A 67 12.58 15.83 -1.22
CA ASN A 67 13.62 16.37 -0.35
C ASN A 67 14.92 15.60 -0.59
N PRO A 68 15.86 16.14 -1.39
CA PRO A 68 17.13 15.50 -1.67
C PRO A 68 18.04 15.31 -0.44
N LEU A 69 17.85 16.13 0.60
CA LEU A 69 18.65 16.12 1.83
C LEU A 69 17.72 16.02 3.07
N PRO A 70 17.06 14.88 3.27
CA PRO A 70 16.16 14.71 4.42
C PRO A 70 16.96 14.66 5.72
N LEU A 71 16.43 15.33 6.74
CA LEU A 71 17.03 15.36 8.07
C LEU A 71 16.68 14.07 8.82
N LEU A 72 17.52 13.06 8.70
CA LEU A 72 17.34 11.73 9.27
C LEU A 72 18.58 11.30 10.08
N THR A 73 18.37 10.43 11.06
CA THR A 73 19.43 9.75 11.81
C THR A 73 19.90 8.46 11.11
N THR A 74 19.31 8.12 9.98
CA THR A 74 19.61 6.95 9.13
C THR A 74 19.48 7.33 7.65
N THR A 75 19.73 6.39 6.73
CA THR A 75 19.54 6.66 5.30
C THR A 75 18.06 6.57 4.92
N PRO A 76 17.61 7.29 3.85
CA PRO A 76 16.23 7.14 3.34
C PRO A 76 15.84 5.70 3.04
N LYS A 77 16.77 4.93 2.44
CA LYS A 77 16.55 3.51 2.14
C LYS A 77 16.31 2.71 3.42
N GLN A 78 17.16 2.87 4.41
CA GLN A 78 17.05 2.14 5.66
C GLN A 78 15.79 2.53 6.46
N LEU A 79 15.39 3.80 6.42
CA LEU A 79 14.15 4.24 7.06
C LEU A 79 12.93 3.54 6.42
N VAL A 80 12.87 3.48 5.08
CA VAL A 80 11.79 2.78 4.37
C VAL A 80 11.80 1.28 4.69
N GLU A 81 12.99 0.64 4.73
CA GLU A 81 13.13 -0.76 5.16
C GLU A 81 12.52 -1.01 6.56
N TYR A 82 12.75 -0.09 7.51
CA TYR A 82 12.15 -0.19 8.84
C TYR A 82 10.62 -0.09 8.80
N TYR A 83 10.04 0.79 7.96
CA TYR A 83 8.58 0.84 7.78
C TYR A 83 8.03 -0.50 7.29
N TYR A 84 8.65 -1.10 6.28
CA TYR A 84 8.20 -2.38 5.72
C TYR A 84 8.38 -3.54 6.70
N LEU A 85 9.43 -3.53 7.50
CA LEU A 85 9.67 -4.53 8.54
C LEU A 85 8.65 -4.40 9.69
N GLU A 86 8.61 -3.25 10.35
CA GLU A 86 7.81 -3.05 11.55
C GLU A 86 6.29 -3.10 11.26
N ALA A 87 5.86 -2.51 10.14
CA ALA A 87 4.47 -2.55 9.73
C ALA A 87 4.05 -3.97 9.29
N GLY A 88 4.93 -4.72 8.64
CA GLY A 88 4.68 -6.10 8.24
C GLY A 88 4.43 -7.02 9.44
N LEU A 89 5.13 -6.83 10.56
CA LEU A 89 4.91 -7.58 11.81
C LEU A 89 3.51 -7.34 12.39
N GLU A 90 2.98 -6.14 12.17
CA GLU A 90 1.68 -5.73 12.71
C GLU A 90 0.54 -5.81 11.68
N GLY A 91 0.82 -6.19 10.43
CA GLY A 91 -0.17 -6.21 9.37
C GLY A 91 -0.69 -4.82 8.97
N ILE A 92 0.03 -3.76 9.30
CA ILE A 92 -0.23 -2.38 8.89
C ILE A 92 0.38 -2.15 7.49
N ARG A 93 -0.25 -1.35 6.66
CA ARG A 93 0.27 -0.99 5.34
C ARG A 93 1.49 -0.08 5.46
N PRO A 94 2.70 -0.56 5.13
CA PRO A 94 3.94 0.20 5.34
C PRO A 94 4.05 1.44 4.46
N ASP A 95 3.59 1.37 3.22
CA ASP A 95 3.62 2.45 2.24
C ASP A 95 2.77 3.65 2.66
N LEU A 96 1.60 3.40 3.24
CA LEU A 96 0.73 4.43 3.79
C LEU A 96 1.24 4.97 5.14
N ALA A 97 1.79 4.12 6.02
CA ALA A 97 2.43 4.57 7.24
C ALA A 97 3.65 5.46 6.94
N PHE A 98 4.42 5.15 5.90
CA PHE A 98 5.49 6.02 5.42
C PHE A 98 4.96 7.34 4.82
N ALA A 99 3.86 7.31 4.05
CA ALA A 99 3.20 8.52 3.55
C ALA A 99 2.71 9.42 4.70
N GLN A 100 2.26 8.83 5.82
CA GLN A 100 1.94 9.55 7.04
C GLN A 100 3.18 10.27 7.59
N ALA A 101 4.31 9.59 7.73
CA ALA A 101 5.54 10.21 8.22
C ALA A 101 6.02 11.37 7.32
N LEU A 102 5.89 11.23 6.00
CA LEU A 102 6.16 12.30 5.05
C LEU A 102 5.27 13.52 5.32
N HIS A 103 3.99 13.30 5.61
CA HIS A 103 3.04 14.36 5.94
C HIS A 103 3.42 15.06 7.26
N GLU A 104 3.62 14.29 8.33
CA GLU A 104 3.86 14.77 9.69
C GLU A 104 5.17 15.54 9.83
N THR A 105 6.19 15.16 9.04
CA THR A 105 7.54 15.76 9.13
C THR A 105 7.83 16.76 8.01
N GLY A 106 6.87 17.06 7.14
CA GLY A 106 7.09 17.89 5.96
C GLY A 106 8.15 17.30 5.01
N ASN A 107 8.06 15.99 4.71
CA ASN A 107 9.07 15.21 3.99
C ASN A 107 10.43 15.24 4.68
N PHE A 108 10.46 15.07 6.00
CA PHE A 108 11.65 15.10 6.85
C PHE A 108 12.46 16.40 6.77
N ARG A 109 11.77 17.55 6.57
CA ARG A 109 12.35 18.89 6.77
C ARG A 109 12.18 19.37 8.20
N TYR A 110 11.15 18.86 8.86
CA TYR A 110 10.73 19.30 10.19
C TYR A 110 10.34 20.79 10.21
N GLY A 111 10.56 21.50 11.30
CA GLY A 111 10.19 22.93 11.44
C GLY A 111 9.11 23.20 12.47
N GLY A 112 8.52 22.13 13.06
CA GLY A 112 7.64 22.19 14.22
C GLY A 112 8.36 21.87 15.54
N ASP A 113 7.59 21.36 16.50
CA ASP A 113 8.10 21.01 17.85
C ASP A 113 9.04 19.80 17.84
N VAL A 114 8.85 18.85 16.90
CA VAL A 114 9.71 17.67 16.76
C VAL A 114 10.97 18.02 16.00
N ILE A 115 12.11 17.46 16.43
CA ILE A 115 13.41 17.59 15.76
C ILE A 115 13.90 16.22 15.26
N PRO A 116 14.79 16.19 14.25
CA PRO A 116 15.27 14.94 13.62
C PRO A 116 15.83 13.90 14.59
N LEU A 117 16.57 14.34 15.61
CA LEU A 117 17.24 13.47 16.60
C LEU A 117 16.27 12.70 17.49
N GLN A 118 14.99 13.09 17.53
CA GLN A 118 13.98 12.39 18.32
C GLN A 118 13.55 11.05 17.67
N ASN A 119 13.81 10.83 16.39
CA ASN A 119 13.28 9.70 15.63
C ASN A 119 11.75 9.57 15.73
N ASN A 120 11.06 10.69 15.97
CA ASN A 120 9.61 10.77 16.13
C ASN A 120 8.98 11.22 14.82
N TYR A 121 8.46 10.25 14.06
CA TYR A 121 8.02 10.49 12.67
C TYR A 121 6.54 10.86 12.53
N CYS A 122 5.81 10.90 13.65
CA CYS A 122 4.37 11.20 13.63
C CYS A 122 3.92 12.11 14.80
N GLY A 123 4.85 12.80 15.43
CA GLY A 123 4.52 13.78 16.47
C GLY A 123 4.00 13.17 17.78
N LEU A 124 4.36 11.91 18.10
CA LEU A 124 3.92 11.27 19.34
C LEU A 124 4.26 12.11 20.57
N GLY A 125 3.24 12.43 21.38
CA GLY A 125 3.39 13.15 22.62
C GLY A 125 3.61 14.67 22.50
N THR A 126 3.58 15.23 21.28
CA THR A 126 3.55 16.69 21.10
C THR A 126 2.17 17.23 21.45
N THR A 127 2.12 18.39 22.11
CA THR A 127 0.89 19.11 22.44
C THR A 127 0.90 20.54 21.90
N GLY A 128 1.89 20.87 21.06
CA GLY A 128 2.14 22.22 20.59
C GLY A 128 2.91 23.06 21.63
N ASN A 129 3.10 24.35 21.32
CA ASN A 129 3.74 25.33 22.23
C ASN A 129 5.16 24.94 22.69
N GLY A 130 5.95 24.30 21.82
CA GLY A 130 7.33 23.90 22.10
C GLY A 130 7.51 22.57 22.83
N VAL A 131 6.42 21.82 23.09
CA VAL A 131 6.49 20.48 23.69
C VAL A 131 7.03 19.49 22.69
N LYS A 132 8.26 19.01 22.91
CA LYS A 132 9.02 18.17 21.96
C LYS A 132 8.41 16.81 21.67
N GLY A 133 7.57 16.28 22.57
CA GLY A 133 7.04 14.93 22.45
C GLY A 133 8.06 13.83 22.76
N ALA A 134 7.79 12.62 22.28
CA ALA A 134 8.57 11.43 22.58
C ALA A 134 9.94 11.43 21.88
N TRP A 135 10.91 10.78 22.52
CA TRP A 135 12.25 10.49 21.99
C TRP A 135 12.44 8.99 21.87
N PHE A 136 12.99 8.55 20.74
CA PHE A 136 13.26 7.15 20.47
C PHE A 136 14.76 6.94 20.23
N PRO A 137 15.35 5.84 20.77
CA PRO A 137 16.81 5.63 20.73
C PRO A 137 17.35 5.35 19.31
N SER A 138 16.47 4.94 18.38
CA SER A 138 16.85 4.69 16.99
C SER A 138 15.69 4.96 16.04
N ALA A 139 16.00 5.13 14.76
CA ALA A 139 15.01 5.27 13.70
C ALA A 139 14.03 4.10 13.68
N GLN A 140 14.51 2.86 13.84
CA GLN A 140 13.67 1.67 13.86
C GLN A 140 12.66 1.71 15.02
N ILE A 141 13.10 2.07 16.22
CA ILE A 141 12.20 2.15 17.39
C ILE A 141 11.15 3.27 17.21
N GLY A 142 11.53 4.39 16.60
CA GLY A 142 10.59 5.46 16.26
C GLY A 142 9.52 5.03 15.26
N VAL A 143 9.92 4.26 14.23
CA VAL A 143 8.98 3.63 13.28
C VAL A 143 8.05 2.67 14.00
N ARG A 144 8.60 1.75 14.84
CA ARG A 144 7.79 0.81 15.65
C ARG A 144 6.75 1.54 16.48
N ALA A 145 7.12 2.63 17.14
CA ALA A 145 6.19 3.41 17.95
C ALA A 145 5.02 3.98 17.11
N GLN A 146 5.29 4.52 15.94
CA GLN A 146 4.25 4.98 15.01
C GLN A 146 3.34 3.83 14.57
N ILE A 147 3.91 2.69 14.19
CA ILE A 147 3.14 1.51 13.76
C ILE A 147 2.26 0.99 14.89
N GLN A 148 2.78 0.91 16.12
CA GLN A 148 2.00 0.50 17.29
C GLN A 148 0.89 1.51 17.62
N HIS A 149 1.11 2.79 17.38
CA HIS A 149 0.06 3.81 17.55
C HIS A 149 -1.06 3.62 16.53
N LEU A 150 -0.74 3.37 15.24
CA LEU A 150 -1.72 3.01 14.22
C LEU A 150 -2.47 1.73 14.60
N LEU A 151 -1.75 0.72 15.09
CA LEU A 151 -2.34 -0.53 15.54
C LEU A 151 -3.39 -0.31 16.63
N ALA A 152 -3.10 0.55 17.61
CA ALA A 152 -4.05 0.87 18.68
C ALA A 152 -5.35 1.51 18.15
N TYR A 153 -5.29 2.30 17.10
CA TYR A 153 -6.50 2.85 16.48
C TYR A 153 -7.28 1.84 15.65
N THR A 154 -6.62 0.85 15.04
CA THR A 154 -7.25 0.00 14.02
C THR A 154 -7.66 -1.39 14.50
N THR A 155 -7.08 -1.91 15.58
CA THR A 155 -7.43 -3.24 16.11
C THR A 155 -7.25 -3.33 17.62
N THR A 156 -7.98 -4.26 18.23
CA THR A 156 -7.82 -4.58 19.67
C THR A 156 -6.75 -5.66 19.92
N ARG A 157 -6.12 -6.18 18.87
CA ARG A 157 -5.01 -7.16 18.97
C ARG A 157 -3.81 -6.51 19.67
N ALA A 158 -3.15 -7.26 20.53
CA ALA A 158 -1.89 -6.83 21.13
C ALA A 158 -0.79 -6.71 20.06
N PRO A 159 0.17 -5.77 20.20
CA PRO A 159 1.35 -5.71 19.35
C PRO A 159 2.15 -7.00 19.36
N ALA A 160 2.80 -7.30 18.22
CA ALA A 160 3.66 -8.48 18.09
C ALA A 160 4.95 -8.38 18.89
N LEU A 161 5.43 -7.16 19.13
CA LEU A 161 6.64 -6.87 19.90
C LEU A 161 6.32 -6.01 21.12
N GLU A 162 7.33 -5.86 22.01
CA GLU A 162 7.23 -4.97 23.17
C GLU A 162 6.73 -3.57 22.77
N ILE A 163 5.83 -3.02 23.60
CA ILE A 163 5.22 -1.70 23.37
C ILE A 163 6.27 -0.62 23.64
N VAL A 164 6.62 0.11 22.58
CA VAL A 164 7.51 1.27 22.64
C VAL A 164 6.77 2.61 22.40
N ASP A 165 5.53 2.56 21.94
CA ASP A 165 4.66 3.73 21.84
C ASP A 165 4.19 4.17 23.22
N PRO A 166 4.61 5.38 23.71
CA PRO A 166 4.22 5.86 25.04
C PRO A 166 2.73 6.21 25.13
N ARG A 167 2.02 6.28 24.02
CA ARG A 167 0.60 6.62 23.96
C ARG A 167 -0.31 5.41 23.68
N TYR A 168 0.25 4.22 23.44
CA TYR A 168 -0.53 3.02 23.14
C TYR A 168 -1.63 2.76 24.18
N ASN A 169 -1.24 2.75 25.47
CA ASN A 169 -2.18 2.50 26.56
C ASN A 169 -3.19 3.66 26.76
N LEU A 170 -2.84 4.88 26.38
CA LEU A 170 -3.78 6.00 26.40
C LEU A 170 -4.89 5.80 25.35
N VAL A 171 -4.55 5.42 24.10
CA VAL A 171 -5.55 5.08 23.08
C VAL A 171 -6.38 3.89 23.54
N LYS A 172 -5.72 2.84 24.07
CA LYS A 172 -6.38 1.63 24.57
C LYS A 172 -7.44 1.91 25.64
N SER A 173 -7.27 2.95 26.43
CA SER A 173 -8.24 3.33 27.49
C SER A 173 -9.40 4.20 26.99
N THR A 174 -9.49 4.47 25.69
CA THR A 174 -10.54 5.29 25.08
C THR A 174 -11.46 4.46 24.19
N ASP A 175 -12.59 5.07 23.82
CA ASP A 175 -13.53 4.55 22.81
C ASP A 175 -12.98 4.51 21.38
N LYS A 176 -11.77 5.03 21.17
CA LYS A 176 -11.09 5.03 19.86
C LYS A 176 -10.32 3.74 19.61
N PHE A 177 -10.08 2.91 20.62
CA PHE A 177 -9.28 1.69 20.51
C PHE A 177 -9.91 0.68 19.56
N GLY A 178 -9.23 0.36 18.47
CA GLY A 178 -9.68 -0.59 17.46
C GLY A 178 -10.86 -0.10 16.59
N GLN A 179 -11.10 1.22 16.48
CA GLN A 179 -12.28 1.79 15.82
C GLN A 179 -11.97 2.51 14.51
N SER A 180 -10.77 2.39 13.96
CA SER A 180 -10.40 3.05 12.69
C SER A 180 -9.88 2.02 11.71
N PHE A 181 -10.66 1.70 10.68
CA PHE A 181 -10.31 0.68 9.68
C PHE A 181 -9.67 1.29 8.44
N THR A 182 -10.03 2.54 8.14
CA THR A 182 -9.52 3.30 7.00
C THR A 182 -8.72 4.52 7.45
N TRP A 183 -7.87 5.03 6.55
CA TRP A 183 -7.13 6.28 6.81
C TRP A 183 -8.05 7.46 7.06
N THR A 184 -9.22 7.50 6.43
CA THR A 184 -10.21 8.57 6.65
C THR A 184 -10.90 8.47 8.01
N ASP A 185 -10.93 7.29 8.65
CA ASP A 185 -11.45 7.15 10.01
C ASP A 185 -10.55 7.82 11.07
N LEU A 186 -9.30 8.16 10.70
CA LEU A 186 -8.38 8.91 11.55
C LEU A 186 -8.67 10.42 11.57
N ASN A 187 -9.56 10.92 10.70
CA ASN A 187 -9.96 12.31 10.67
C ASN A 187 -10.56 12.71 12.04
N GLY A 188 -10.03 13.78 12.63
CA GLY A 188 -10.45 14.26 13.95
C GLY A 188 -10.12 13.35 15.13
N LYS A 189 -9.45 12.21 14.89
CA LYS A 189 -8.99 11.29 15.95
C LYS A 189 -7.47 11.36 16.13
N TRP A 190 -6.72 11.24 15.05
CA TRP A 190 -5.26 11.35 15.09
C TRP A 190 -4.81 12.80 15.25
N ALA A 191 -5.30 13.68 14.42
CA ALA A 191 -5.05 15.11 14.49
C ALA A 191 -6.37 15.88 14.68
N VAL A 192 -6.42 16.80 15.63
CA VAL A 192 -7.61 17.62 15.93
C VAL A 192 -7.31 19.07 15.59
N PRO A 193 -8.13 19.73 14.73
CA PRO A 193 -9.40 19.29 14.13
C PRO A 193 -9.31 18.37 12.91
N GLY A 194 -8.16 18.20 12.26
CA GLY A 194 -7.75 17.26 11.21
C GLY A 194 -8.84 16.65 10.30
N LYS A 195 -9.80 17.44 9.81
CA LYS A 195 -10.98 16.94 9.08
C LYS A 195 -10.67 16.21 7.76
N THR A 196 -9.49 16.44 7.17
CA THR A 196 -9.03 15.87 5.91
C THR A 196 -7.70 15.16 6.05
N TYR A 197 -7.35 14.76 7.27
CA TYR A 197 -6.07 14.15 7.60
C TYR A 197 -5.77 12.91 6.76
N GLY A 198 -6.68 11.94 6.74
CA GLY A 198 -6.53 10.71 5.98
C GLY A 198 -6.43 10.97 4.47
N GLN A 199 -7.22 11.90 3.93
CA GLN A 199 -7.18 12.25 2.52
C GLN A 199 -5.84 12.84 2.09
N MET A 200 -5.17 13.63 2.96
CA MET A 200 -3.84 14.16 2.68
C MET A 200 -2.79 13.07 2.59
N ILE A 201 -2.86 12.07 3.46
CA ILE A 201 -1.96 10.91 3.45
C ILE A 201 -2.18 10.06 2.19
N LEU A 202 -3.44 9.77 1.85
CA LEU A 202 -3.80 9.04 0.64
C LEU A 202 -3.31 9.75 -0.63
N LYS A 203 -3.39 11.07 -0.69
CA LYS A 203 -2.86 11.86 -1.81
C LYS A 203 -1.33 11.78 -1.94
N ILE A 204 -0.61 11.70 -0.83
CA ILE A 204 0.85 11.49 -0.86
C ILE A 204 1.15 10.09 -1.39
N HIS A 205 0.42 9.07 -0.92
CA HIS A 205 0.57 7.71 -1.37
C HIS A 205 0.29 7.55 -2.88
N GLU A 206 -0.76 8.18 -3.39
CA GLU A 206 -1.06 8.23 -4.83
C GLU A 206 0.13 8.77 -5.62
N LYS A 207 0.75 9.86 -5.16
CA LYS A 207 1.94 10.44 -5.81
C LYS A 207 3.15 9.51 -5.74
N ILE A 208 3.32 8.75 -4.67
CA ILE A 208 4.37 7.71 -4.57
C ILE A 208 4.15 6.66 -5.66
N LEU A 209 2.91 6.19 -5.86
CA LEU A 209 2.57 5.21 -6.88
C LEU A 209 2.81 5.72 -8.30
N MET A 210 2.50 7.00 -8.55
CA MET A 210 2.68 7.65 -9.86
C MET A 210 4.14 8.05 -10.14
N GLY A 211 5.04 8.02 -9.15
CA GLY A 211 6.44 8.45 -9.29
C GLY A 211 6.63 9.97 -9.41
N GLU A 212 5.67 10.75 -8.91
CA GLU A 212 5.64 12.24 -9.00
C GLU A 212 6.66 12.97 -8.10
#